data_66f6cb7919575909ed15baee5830de58
#
_entry.id   66f6cb7919575909ed15baee5830de58
#
_cell.length_a   1.000
_cell.length_b   1.000
_cell.length_c   1.000
_cell.angle_alpha   90.00
_cell.angle_beta   90.00
_cell.angle_gamma   90.00
#
_symmetry.space_group_name_H-M   'P 1'
#
loop_
_entity.id
_entity.type
_entity.pdbx_description
1 polymer ?
#
loop_
_entity_poly.entity_id
_entity_poly.type
_entity_poly.pdbx_seq_one_letter_code
_entity_poly.pdbx_strand_id
1 'polypeptide(L)'
;DMRLPHKFIISGSGSLELKAKIPESMAGRKQMFMVEPVSFEEFVNFKTNYKYEDRLNDFFDIEKGKTGRLLSEYMAFGGYPRVVLADTASLKQREMQEIYRSYVDRDIHDLLRLEKPDAFGNLLKILASQIGSLVNIKELSSTVEIDEKTVKHYLWYLEQTFIIKKV
;
A
#
# COMPACT_ATOMS: atom_id res chain seq x y z
N ASP A 1 0.75 30.56 24.92
CA ASP A 1 0.07 29.24 24.84
C ASP A 1 -1.43 29.49 24.66
N MET A 2 -1.85 29.71 23.41
CA MET A 2 -3.30 29.75 23.11
C MET A 2 -3.83 28.32 23.20
N ARG A 3 -4.49 27.97 24.30
CA ARG A 3 -5.25 26.72 24.43
C ARG A 3 -6.52 26.83 23.60
N LEU A 4 -6.39 26.57 22.30
CA LEU A 4 -7.55 26.50 21.43
C LEU A 4 -8.39 25.27 21.82
N PRO A 5 -9.72 25.39 21.96
CA PRO A 5 -10.61 24.28 22.31
C PRO A 5 -10.88 23.36 21.10
N HIS A 6 -9.93 23.26 20.16
CA HIS A 6 -10.10 22.54 18.91
C HIS A 6 -9.20 21.31 18.86
N LYS A 7 -9.76 20.21 18.38
CA LYS A 7 -9.03 18.99 18.02
C LYS A 7 -8.78 19.04 16.52
N PHE A 8 -7.51 19.00 16.12
CA PHE A 8 -7.11 18.96 14.71
C PHE A 8 -6.90 17.51 14.28
N ILE A 9 -7.48 17.12 13.15
CA ILE A 9 -7.26 15.86 12.48
C ILE A 9 -6.65 16.20 11.14
N ILE A 10 -5.44 15.68 10.88
CA ILE A 10 -4.70 15.88 9.64
C ILE A 10 -4.54 14.51 9.00
N SER A 11 -4.86 14.38 7.73
CA SER A 11 -4.66 13.18 6.95
C SER A 11 -3.83 13.47 5.70
N GLY A 12 -3.12 12.46 5.21
CA GLY A 12 -2.34 12.56 3.98
C GLY A 12 -1.94 11.19 3.48
N SER A 13 -1.78 11.03 2.16
CA SER A 13 -1.39 9.79 1.50
C SER A 13 0.08 9.43 1.69
N GLY A 14 0.94 10.40 2.03
CA GLY A 14 2.38 10.20 2.20
C GLY A 14 2.81 10.30 3.66
N SER A 15 3.21 9.19 4.28
CA SER A 15 3.73 9.20 5.65
C SER A 15 4.98 10.05 5.81
N LEU A 16 5.77 10.17 4.75
CA LEU A 16 7.01 10.96 4.73
C LEU A 16 6.75 12.46 4.74
N GLU A 17 5.84 12.95 3.93
CA GLU A 17 5.47 14.37 3.92
C GLU A 17 4.84 14.81 5.24
N LEU A 18 3.96 13.98 5.81
CA LEU A 18 3.37 14.25 7.11
C LEU A 18 4.41 14.25 8.22
N LYS A 19 5.33 13.29 8.22
CA LYS A 19 6.43 13.25 9.20
C LYS A 19 7.36 14.46 9.06
N ALA A 20 7.68 14.89 7.84
CA ALA A 20 8.55 16.04 7.59
C ALA A 20 7.89 17.39 7.92
N LYS A 21 6.56 17.51 7.72
CA LYS A 21 5.81 18.75 7.96
C LYS A 21 5.30 18.92 9.39
N ILE A 22 5.29 17.86 10.21
CA ILE A 22 4.84 17.93 11.60
C ILE A 22 6.08 18.14 12.50
N PRO A 23 6.23 19.32 13.14
CA PRO A 23 7.38 19.62 13.98
C PRO A 23 7.56 18.60 15.11
N GLU A 24 8.83 18.30 15.44
CA GLU A 24 9.18 17.47 16.61
C GLU A 24 8.69 18.08 17.93
N SER A 25 8.51 19.41 17.95
CA SER A 25 7.96 20.15 19.09
C SER A 25 6.53 19.71 19.52
N MET A 26 5.86 18.88 18.69
CA MET A 26 4.55 18.28 19.03
C MET A 26 4.69 16.91 19.71
N ALA A 27 5.85 16.52 20.19
CA ALA A 27 6.04 15.28 20.94
C ALA A 27 5.09 15.26 22.17
N GLY A 28 4.36 14.16 22.34
CA GLY A 28 3.36 14.00 23.41
C GLY A 28 2.02 14.71 23.19
N ARG A 29 1.86 15.49 22.12
CA ARG A 29 0.60 16.21 21.78
C ARG A 29 -0.06 15.72 20.49
N LYS A 30 0.52 14.73 19.84
CA LYS A 30 0.00 14.11 18.61
C LYS A 30 -0.20 12.63 18.81
N GLN A 31 -1.27 12.10 18.22
CA GLN A 31 -1.49 10.68 18.05
C GLN A 31 -1.50 10.39 16.56
N MET A 32 -0.72 9.43 16.13
CA MET A 32 -0.64 9.02 14.74
C MET A 32 -1.38 7.70 14.57
N PHE A 33 -2.26 7.66 13.59
CA PHE A 33 -2.95 6.45 13.16
C PHE A 33 -2.51 6.12 11.75
N MET A 34 -2.26 4.85 11.51
CA MET A 34 -1.97 4.31 10.21
C MET A 34 -3.24 3.68 9.68
N VAL A 35 -3.69 4.07 8.50
CA VAL A 35 -4.83 3.45 7.82
C VAL A 35 -4.25 2.63 6.68
N GLU A 36 -4.21 1.31 6.87
CA GLU A 36 -3.76 0.37 5.85
C GLU A 36 -4.89 0.11 4.83
N PRO A 37 -4.56 -0.45 3.64
CA PRO A 37 -5.58 -0.99 2.75
C PRO A 37 -6.45 -2.03 3.46
N VAL A 38 -7.66 -2.23 2.96
CA VAL A 38 -8.62 -3.21 3.49
C VAL A 38 -7.97 -4.59 3.54
N SER A 39 -7.96 -5.23 4.70
CA SER A 39 -7.47 -6.60 4.88
C SER A 39 -8.40 -7.61 4.20
N PHE A 40 -7.95 -8.87 4.04
CA PHE A 40 -8.83 -9.90 3.46
C PHE A 40 -10.07 -10.18 4.34
N GLU A 41 -9.92 -10.13 5.65
CA GLU A 41 -11.04 -10.26 6.58
C GLU A 41 -12.06 -9.14 6.42
N GLU A 42 -11.62 -7.89 6.40
CA GLU A 42 -12.49 -6.73 6.17
C GLU A 42 -13.15 -6.79 4.78
N PHE A 43 -12.41 -7.27 3.76
CA PHE A 43 -12.95 -7.49 2.43
C PHE A 43 -14.07 -8.54 2.44
N VAL A 44 -13.87 -9.68 3.11
CA VAL A 44 -14.91 -10.71 3.27
C VAL A 44 -16.11 -10.15 4.02
N ASN A 45 -15.89 -9.43 5.12
CA ASN A 45 -16.97 -8.80 5.90
C ASN A 45 -17.79 -7.86 5.03
N PHE A 46 -17.14 -6.98 4.27
CA PHE A 46 -17.82 -6.09 3.33
C PHE A 46 -18.61 -6.86 2.26
N LYS A 47 -18.00 -7.86 1.61
CA LYS A 47 -18.64 -8.66 0.53
C LYS A 47 -19.75 -9.59 1.02
N THR A 48 -19.83 -9.84 2.32
CA THR A 48 -20.87 -10.68 2.95
C THR A 48 -21.86 -9.88 3.78
N ASN A 49 -21.86 -8.54 3.66
CA ASN A 49 -22.67 -7.64 4.47
C ASN A 49 -22.51 -7.91 5.99
N TYR A 50 -21.25 -8.10 6.42
CA TYR A 50 -20.85 -8.36 7.82
C TYR A 50 -21.48 -9.62 8.44
N LYS A 51 -21.97 -10.55 7.64
CA LYS A 51 -22.55 -11.82 8.11
C LYS A 51 -21.55 -12.66 8.94
N TYR A 52 -20.27 -12.54 8.64
CA TYR A 52 -19.18 -13.30 9.24
C TYR A 52 -18.20 -12.44 10.04
N GLU A 53 -18.66 -11.28 10.54
CA GLU A 53 -17.85 -10.41 11.38
C GLU A 53 -17.32 -11.20 12.60
N ASP A 54 -16.01 -11.06 12.87
CA ASP A 54 -15.26 -11.80 13.90
C ASP A 54 -15.31 -13.35 13.79
N ARG A 55 -15.80 -13.89 12.66
CA ARG A 55 -15.97 -15.34 12.43
C ARG A 55 -15.49 -15.77 11.05
N LEU A 56 -14.30 -15.35 10.66
CA LEU A 56 -13.74 -15.65 9.34
C LEU A 56 -13.59 -17.17 9.09
N ASN A 57 -13.31 -17.95 10.14
CA ASN A 57 -13.22 -19.42 10.04
C ASN A 57 -14.57 -20.03 9.65
N ASP A 58 -15.68 -19.55 10.21
CA ASP A 58 -17.02 -20.02 9.84
C ASP A 58 -17.31 -19.74 8.36
N PHE A 59 -16.84 -18.59 7.84
CA PHE A 59 -16.94 -18.30 6.40
C PHE A 59 -16.19 -19.33 5.55
N PHE A 60 -14.98 -19.69 5.93
CA PHE A 60 -14.18 -20.67 5.21
C PHE A 60 -14.83 -22.06 5.20
N ASP A 61 -15.42 -22.46 6.31
CA ASP A 61 -16.03 -23.77 6.46
C ASP A 61 -17.41 -23.88 5.75
N ILE A 62 -18.23 -22.84 5.86
CA ILE A 62 -19.61 -22.83 5.36
C ILE A 62 -19.67 -22.45 3.89
N GLU A 63 -18.92 -21.42 3.48
CA GLU A 63 -19.02 -20.79 2.16
C GLU A 63 -17.81 -21.14 1.25
N LYS A 64 -17.42 -22.42 1.22
CA LYS A 64 -16.22 -22.90 0.49
C LYS A 64 -16.12 -22.39 -0.95
N GLY A 65 -17.22 -22.37 -1.68
CA GLY A 65 -17.26 -21.88 -3.06
C GLY A 65 -17.05 -20.37 -3.20
N LYS A 66 -17.50 -19.58 -2.20
CA LYS A 66 -17.26 -18.14 -2.16
C LYS A 66 -15.86 -17.81 -1.67
N THR A 67 -15.32 -18.61 -0.76
CA THR A 67 -13.96 -18.43 -0.21
C THR A 67 -12.93 -18.37 -1.32
N GLY A 68 -12.88 -19.38 -2.19
CA GLY A 68 -11.93 -19.43 -3.31
C GLY A 68 -12.09 -18.24 -4.27
N ARG A 69 -13.33 -17.87 -4.57
CA ARG A 69 -13.63 -16.75 -5.46
C ARG A 69 -13.24 -15.39 -4.87
N LEU A 70 -13.59 -15.12 -3.61
CA LEU A 70 -13.23 -13.87 -2.93
C LEU A 70 -11.73 -13.79 -2.68
N LEU A 71 -11.07 -14.90 -2.36
CA LEU A 71 -9.62 -14.94 -2.23
C LEU A 71 -8.94 -14.61 -3.57
N SER A 72 -9.39 -15.23 -4.66
CA SER A 72 -8.85 -14.95 -5.99
C SER A 72 -9.09 -13.50 -6.41
N GLU A 73 -10.25 -12.92 -6.11
CA GLU A 73 -10.56 -11.53 -6.37
C GLU A 73 -9.62 -10.60 -5.57
N TYR A 74 -9.46 -10.87 -4.27
CA TYR A 74 -8.60 -10.08 -3.41
C TYR A 74 -7.12 -10.16 -3.81
N MET A 75 -6.63 -11.35 -4.17
CA MET A 75 -5.27 -11.54 -4.67
C MET A 75 -5.02 -10.82 -6.00
N ALA A 76 -6.03 -10.78 -6.88
CA ALA A 76 -5.90 -10.13 -8.18
C ALA A 76 -5.98 -8.59 -8.10
N PHE A 77 -6.79 -8.04 -7.20
CA PHE A 77 -7.11 -6.62 -7.18
C PHE A 77 -6.69 -5.90 -5.90
N GLY A 78 -6.37 -6.63 -4.83
CA GLY A 78 -5.93 -6.06 -3.54
C GLY A 78 -7.03 -5.39 -2.73
N GLY A 79 -6.61 -4.68 -1.68
CA GLY A 79 -7.48 -4.08 -0.66
C GLY A 79 -7.65 -2.55 -0.75
N TYR A 80 -7.31 -1.89 -1.85
CA TYR A 80 -7.57 -0.45 -1.95
C TYR A 80 -9.08 -0.18 -1.95
N PRO A 81 -9.62 0.70 -1.07
CA PRO A 81 -11.06 0.91 -0.92
C PRO A 81 -11.78 1.20 -2.25
N ARG A 82 -11.23 2.07 -3.11
CA ARG A 82 -11.80 2.37 -4.43
C ARG A 82 -11.90 1.13 -5.33
N VAL A 83 -10.91 0.25 -5.25
CA VAL A 83 -10.87 -1.01 -6.00
C VAL A 83 -11.88 -2.02 -5.44
N VAL A 84 -11.97 -2.12 -4.10
CA VAL A 84 -12.94 -2.99 -3.41
C VAL A 84 -14.38 -2.60 -3.74
N LEU A 85 -14.66 -1.30 -3.82
CA LEU A 85 -15.99 -0.74 -4.13
C LEU A 85 -16.37 -0.83 -5.61
N ALA A 86 -15.41 -1.04 -6.52
CA ALA A 86 -15.71 -1.16 -7.94
C ALA A 86 -16.44 -2.47 -8.26
N ASP A 87 -17.54 -2.39 -9.03
CA ASP A 87 -18.46 -3.50 -9.27
C ASP A 87 -17.94 -4.53 -10.27
N THR A 88 -17.12 -4.10 -11.24
CA THR A 88 -16.65 -4.98 -12.31
C THR A 88 -15.12 -5.10 -12.32
N ALA A 89 -14.61 -6.22 -12.85
CA ALA A 89 -13.18 -6.42 -13.01
C ALA A 89 -12.51 -5.31 -13.84
N SER A 90 -13.19 -4.83 -14.88
CA SER A 90 -12.69 -3.73 -15.72
C SER A 90 -12.59 -2.42 -14.94
N LEU A 91 -13.57 -2.08 -14.10
CA LEU A 91 -13.53 -0.90 -13.24
C LEU A 91 -12.43 -1.05 -12.18
N LYS A 92 -12.28 -2.22 -11.55
CA LYS A 92 -11.20 -2.50 -10.61
C LYS A 92 -9.82 -2.27 -11.23
N GLN A 93 -9.62 -2.80 -12.44
CA GLN A 93 -8.37 -2.65 -13.16
C GLN A 93 -8.06 -1.19 -13.50
N ARG A 94 -9.10 -0.41 -13.90
CA ARG A 94 -8.97 1.02 -14.14
C ARG A 94 -8.60 1.77 -12.86
N GLU A 95 -9.28 1.50 -11.73
CA GLU A 95 -8.95 2.12 -10.44
C GLU A 95 -7.52 1.81 -9.99
N MET A 96 -7.07 0.56 -10.17
CA MET A 96 -5.67 0.19 -9.90
C MET A 96 -4.68 0.98 -10.77
N GLN A 97 -4.97 1.14 -12.06
CA GLN A 97 -4.13 1.92 -12.96
C GLN A 97 -4.07 3.40 -12.56
N GLU A 98 -5.19 3.99 -12.16
CA GLU A 98 -5.23 5.37 -11.68
C GLU A 98 -4.45 5.55 -10.37
N ILE A 99 -4.58 4.60 -9.43
CA ILE A 99 -3.81 4.60 -8.18
C ILE A 99 -2.31 4.50 -8.50
N TYR A 100 -1.92 3.56 -9.36
CA TYR A 100 -0.53 3.36 -9.77
C TYR A 100 0.05 4.62 -10.42
N ARG A 101 -0.65 5.21 -11.39
CA ARG A 101 -0.22 6.45 -12.06
C ARG A 101 -0.08 7.61 -11.10
N SER A 102 -1.10 7.83 -10.26
CA SER A 102 -1.06 8.90 -9.26
C SER A 102 0.12 8.77 -8.32
N TYR A 103 0.45 7.53 -7.94
CA TYR A 103 1.55 7.23 -7.05
C TYR A 103 2.91 7.40 -7.76
N VAL A 104 3.07 6.82 -8.95
CA VAL A 104 4.34 6.89 -9.70
C VAL A 104 4.62 8.31 -10.17
N ASP A 105 3.60 9.00 -10.70
CA ASP A 105 3.79 10.32 -11.32
C ASP A 105 3.97 11.44 -10.28
N ARG A 106 3.26 11.38 -9.15
CA ARG A 106 3.33 12.45 -8.12
C ARG A 106 4.36 12.16 -7.05
N ASP A 107 4.21 11.01 -6.39
CA ASP A 107 4.95 10.79 -5.14
C ASP A 107 6.38 10.35 -5.41
N ILE A 108 6.60 9.57 -6.46
CA ILE A 108 7.92 9.03 -6.77
C ILE A 108 8.76 10.03 -7.56
N HIS A 109 8.19 10.64 -8.58
CA HIS A 109 8.92 11.59 -9.42
C HIS A 109 9.34 12.84 -8.65
N ASP A 110 8.43 13.38 -7.83
CA ASP A 110 8.66 14.62 -7.08
C ASP A 110 9.52 14.41 -5.84
N LEU A 111 9.38 13.28 -5.14
CA LEU A 111 10.08 13.02 -3.87
C LEU A 111 11.46 12.40 -4.05
N LEU A 112 11.62 11.49 -5.01
CA LEU A 112 12.90 10.81 -5.21
C LEU A 112 13.84 11.53 -6.17
N ARG A 113 13.37 12.54 -6.92
CA ARG A 113 14.14 13.19 -8.01
C ARG A 113 14.87 12.14 -8.84
N LEU A 114 14.09 11.15 -9.33
CA LEU A 114 14.64 9.96 -9.97
C LEU A 114 15.57 10.34 -11.12
N GLU A 115 16.84 10.03 -10.96
CA GLU A 115 17.80 10.13 -12.06
C GLU A 115 17.55 9.07 -13.13
N LYS A 116 16.94 7.93 -12.75
CA LYS A 116 16.65 6.78 -13.64
C LYS A 116 15.23 6.23 -13.40
N PRO A 117 14.17 6.87 -13.95
CA PRO A 117 12.77 6.42 -13.77
C PRO A 117 12.54 4.99 -14.26
N ASP A 118 13.17 4.59 -15.36
CA ASP A 118 13.03 3.25 -15.94
C ASP A 118 13.57 2.15 -15.01
N ALA A 119 14.69 2.40 -14.34
CA ALA A 119 15.26 1.47 -13.37
C ALA A 119 14.30 1.26 -12.17
N PHE A 120 13.63 2.32 -11.72
CA PHE A 120 12.63 2.23 -10.68
C PHE A 120 11.41 1.40 -11.14
N GLY A 121 10.89 1.65 -12.33
CA GLY A 121 9.78 0.88 -12.91
C GLY A 121 10.13 -0.61 -13.07
N ASN A 122 11.35 -0.92 -13.49
CA ASN A 122 11.84 -2.29 -13.61
C ASN A 122 12.01 -2.95 -12.23
N LEU A 123 12.51 -2.23 -11.23
CA LEU A 123 12.59 -2.72 -9.85
C LEU A 123 11.21 -3.10 -9.32
N LEU A 124 10.18 -2.28 -9.54
CA LEU A 124 8.80 -2.61 -9.15
C LEU A 124 8.28 -3.89 -9.81
N LYS A 125 8.54 -4.08 -11.11
CA LYS A 125 8.12 -5.29 -11.83
C LYS A 125 8.80 -6.54 -11.27
N ILE A 126 10.10 -6.47 -10.97
CA ILE A 126 10.84 -7.58 -10.37
C ILE A 126 10.29 -7.91 -8.99
N LEU A 127 10.10 -6.90 -8.13
CA LEU A 127 9.53 -7.11 -6.79
C LEU A 127 8.12 -7.73 -6.86
N ALA A 128 7.29 -7.27 -7.79
CA ALA A 128 5.95 -7.84 -8.00
C ALA A 128 5.99 -9.30 -8.46
N SER A 129 7.01 -9.70 -9.26
CA SER A 129 7.18 -11.09 -9.68
C SER A 129 7.76 -12.01 -8.61
N GLN A 130 8.34 -11.45 -7.55
CA GLN A 130 9.04 -12.16 -6.47
C GLN A 130 8.32 -12.02 -5.11
N ILE A 131 7.01 -11.78 -5.11
CA ILE A 131 6.24 -11.65 -3.85
C ILE A 131 6.43 -12.91 -3.00
N GLY A 132 6.74 -12.72 -1.70
CA GLY A 132 6.99 -13.81 -0.76
C GLY A 132 8.39 -14.42 -0.84
N SER A 133 9.27 -13.91 -1.69
CA SER A 133 10.64 -14.38 -1.84
C SER A 133 11.65 -13.51 -1.07
N LEU A 134 12.83 -14.08 -0.83
CA LEU A 134 13.94 -13.31 -0.25
C LEU A 134 14.49 -12.32 -1.28
N VAL A 135 14.68 -11.08 -0.86
CA VAL A 135 15.21 -10.01 -1.69
C VAL A 135 16.73 -9.95 -1.59
N ASN A 136 17.42 -10.13 -2.72
CA ASN A 136 18.86 -9.97 -2.83
C ASN A 136 19.21 -8.60 -3.45
N ILE A 137 19.71 -7.67 -2.62
CA ILE A 137 20.03 -6.30 -3.04
C ILE A 137 21.06 -6.26 -4.18
N LYS A 138 22.08 -7.11 -4.12
CA LYS A 138 23.14 -7.16 -5.13
C LYS A 138 22.62 -7.65 -6.48
N GLU A 139 21.76 -8.65 -6.47
CA GLU A 139 21.11 -9.16 -7.67
C GLU A 139 20.18 -8.10 -8.28
N LEU A 140 19.34 -7.46 -7.47
CA LEU A 140 18.49 -6.36 -7.92
C LEU A 140 19.30 -5.22 -8.52
N SER A 141 20.36 -4.77 -7.83
CA SER A 141 21.28 -3.73 -8.30
C SER A 141 21.84 -4.05 -9.69
N SER A 142 22.32 -5.28 -9.87
CA SER A 142 22.85 -5.78 -11.13
C SER A 142 21.80 -5.82 -12.25
N THR A 143 20.58 -6.26 -11.92
CA THR A 143 19.49 -6.44 -12.90
C THR A 143 18.89 -5.13 -13.38
N VAL A 144 18.76 -4.14 -12.48
CA VAL A 144 18.20 -2.82 -12.83
C VAL A 144 19.25 -1.76 -13.15
N GLU A 145 20.53 -2.15 -13.17
CA GLU A 145 21.69 -1.31 -13.55
C GLU A 145 21.82 0.00 -12.73
N ILE A 146 21.59 -0.11 -11.40
CA ILE A 146 21.82 0.97 -10.44
C ILE A 146 22.62 0.43 -9.25
N ASP A 147 23.24 1.32 -8.48
CA ASP A 147 24.01 0.94 -7.30
C ASP A 147 23.14 0.40 -6.14
N GLU A 148 23.74 -0.42 -5.28
CA GLU A 148 23.05 -1.03 -4.15
C GLU A 148 22.47 0.01 -3.15
N LYS A 149 23.10 1.17 -3.02
CA LYS A 149 22.63 2.24 -2.12
C LYS A 149 21.32 2.82 -2.66
N THR A 150 21.25 3.02 -3.95
CA THR A 150 20.02 3.49 -4.65
C THR A 150 18.91 2.44 -4.56
N VAL A 151 19.20 1.14 -4.74
CA VAL A 151 18.21 0.06 -4.53
C VAL A 151 17.67 0.09 -3.10
N LYS A 152 18.55 0.17 -2.09
CA LYS A 152 18.13 0.26 -0.67
C LYS A 152 17.25 1.48 -0.41
N HIS A 153 17.57 2.61 -1.01
CA HIS A 153 16.80 3.84 -0.88
C HIS A 153 15.40 3.68 -1.52
N TYR A 154 15.30 3.08 -2.69
CA TYR A 154 14.03 2.80 -3.35
C TYR A 154 13.18 1.81 -2.55
N LEU A 155 13.76 0.73 -2.04
CA LEU A 155 13.06 -0.23 -1.18
C LEU A 155 12.55 0.42 0.11
N TRP A 156 13.38 1.24 0.76
CA TRP A 156 12.96 1.98 1.94
C TRP A 156 11.77 2.91 1.62
N TYR A 157 11.82 3.60 0.49
CA TYR A 157 10.76 4.49 0.07
C TYR A 157 9.44 3.72 -0.20
N LEU A 158 9.53 2.61 -0.93
CA LEU A 158 8.38 1.74 -1.21
C LEU A 158 7.74 1.19 0.07
N GLU A 159 8.55 0.90 1.08
CA GLU A 159 8.08 0.48 2.40
C GLU A 159 7.39 1.62 3.16
N GLN A 160 7.98 2.84 3.14
CA GLN A 160 7.39 4.01 3.80
C GLN A 160 6.08 4.48 3.16
N THR A 161 5.84 4.13 1.92
CA THR A 161 4.65 4.47 1.15
C THR A 161 3.67 3.29 1.03
N PHE A 162 3.92 2.21 1.75
CA PHE A 162 3.06 1.01 1.84
C PHE A 162 2.88 0.24 0.51
N ILE A 163 3.75 0.44 -0.46
CA ILE A 163 3.74 -0.35 -1.70
C ILE A 163 4.29 -1.75 -1.46
N ILE A 164 5.30 -1.86 -0.60
CA ILE A 164 5.83 -3.14 -0.14
C ILE A 164 5.74 -3.22 1.38
N LYS A 165 5.61 -4.44 1.88
CA LYS A 165 5.71 -4.78 3.30
C LYS A 165 6.76 -5.87 3.45
N LYS A 166 7.74 -5.64 4.30
CA LYS A 166 8.68 -6.70 4.69
C LYS A 166 8.02 -7.60 5.74
N VAL A 167 8.21 -8.88 5.57
CA VAL A 167 7.71 -9.93 6.49
C VAL A 167 8.91 -10.56 7.18
#